data_c7531261451e8abc314700a250ef8b96
#
_entry.id   c7531261451e8abc314700a250ef8b96
#
_cell.length_a   1.000
_cell.length_b   1.000
_cell.length_c   1.000
_cell.angle_alpha   90.00
_cell.angle_beta   90.00
_cell.angle_gamma   90.00
#
_symmetry.space_group_name_H-M   'P 1'
#
loop_
_entity.id
_entity.type
_entity.pdbx_description
1 polymer ?
#
loop_
_entity_poly.entity_id
_entity_poly.type
_entity_poly.pdbx_seq_one_letter_code
_entity_poly.pdbx_strand_id
1 'polypeptide(L)'
;MKQSIALITLGVGDYERAKAFYAALGWTPLQEIEETAFYQANGVVLVLWARSKLADDMGIADDGATWSGIALAHNVGSREEVDEITRRARDAG
;
A
#
# COMPACT_ATOMS: atom_id res chain seq x y z
N MET A 1 -19.46 0.82 -5.51
CA MET A 1 -18.21 0.79 -4.75
C MET A 1 -18.27 1.83 -3.64
N LYS A 2 -17.90 1.43 -2.44
CA LYS A 2 -17.80 2.36 -1.33
C LYS A 2 -16.66 3.35 -1.56
N GLN A 3 -16.84 4.60 -1.18
CA GLN A 3 -15.78 5.61 -1.24
C GLN A 3 -14.87 5.45 -0.03
N SER A 4 -13.98 4.45 -0.07
CA SER A 4 -13.05 4.16 1.02
C SER A 4 -11.77 3.56 0.50
N ILE A 5 -10.69 3.82 1.24
CA ILE A 5 -9.38 3.23 0.99
C ILE A 5 -8.97 2.53 2.28
N ALA A 6 -8.64 1.24 2.18
CA ALA A 6 -8.25 0.43 3.34
C ALA A 6 -6.78 0.63 3.70
N LEU A 7 -5.91 0.64 2.70
CA LEU A 7 -4.45 0.72 2.87
C LEU A 7 -3.84 1.69 1.89
N ILE A 8 -2.83 2.41 2.34
CA ILE A 8 -1.91 3.16 1.49
C ILE A 8 -0.54 2.55 1.71
N THR A 9 0.05 1.95 0.68
CA THR A 9 1.36 1.33 0.78
C THR A 9 2.39 2.18 0.07
N LEU A 10 3.45 2.52 0.81
CA LEU A 10 4.61 3.24 0.28
C LEU A 10 5.74 2.25 0.06
N GLY A 11 6.18 2.10 -1.17
CA GLY A 11 7.37 1.34 -1.50
C GLY A 11 8.59 2.20 -1.25
N VAL A 12 9.41 1.80 -0.29
CA VAL A 12 10.56 2.60 0.14
C VAL A 12 11.87 1.92 -0.25
N GLY A 13 12.84 2.73 -0.67
CA GLY A 13 14.15 2.22 -1.09
C GLY A 13 15.00 1.76 0.08
N ASP A 14 14.82 2.38 1.25
CA ASP A 14 15.52 2.03 2.48
C ASP A 14 14.49 1.92 3.61
N TYR A 15 14.09 0.69 3.88
CA TYR A 15 13.05 0.40 4.87
C TYR A 15 13.41 0.90 6.26
N GLU A 16 14.62 0.63 6.75
CA GLU A 16 15.04 1.02 8.09
C GLU A 16 15.08 2.54 8.25
N ARG A 17 15.52 3.24 7.22
CA ARG A 17 15.54 4.70 7.21
C ARG A 17 14.15 5.29 7.23
N ALA A 18 13.23 4.74 6.44
CA ALA A 18 11.84 5.18 6.41
C ALA A 18 11.17 4.95 7.78
N LYS A 19 11.40 3.79 8.37
CA LYS A 19 10.87 3.47 9.70
C LYS A 19 11.40 4.42 10.76
N ALA A 20 12.69 4.72 10.73
CA ALA A 20 13.30 5.68 11.65
C ALA A 20 12.74 7.09 11.48
N PHE A 21 12.43 7.49 10.25
CA PHE A 21 11.81 8.78 9.95
C PHE A 21 10.45 8.89 10.66
N TYR A 22 9.59 7.88 10.51
CA TYR A 22 8.27 7.89 11.16
C TYR A 22 8.37 7.80 12.67
N ALA A 23 9.33 7.04 13.20
CA ALA A 23 9.58 6.97 14.64
C ALA A 23 9.98 8.34 15.19
N ALA A 24 10.77 9.09 14.47
CA ALA A 24 11.17 10.45 14.86
C ALA A 24 9.97 11.41 14.89
N LEU A 25 8.94 11.15 14.10
CA LEU A 25 7.70 11.91 14.11
C LEU A 25 6.70 11.43 15.16
N GLY A 26 7.06 10.43 15.96
CA GLY A 26 6.21 9.90 17.01
C GLY A 26 5.28 8.76 16.55
N TRP A 27 5.49 8.21 15.36
CA TRP A 27 4.68 7.10 14.86
C TRP A 27 5.22 5.76 15.38
N THR A 28 4.31 4.91 15.86
CA THR A 28 4.63 3.57 16.33
C THR A 28 3.87 2.57 15.48
N PRO A 29 4.53 1.57 14.88
CA PRO A 29 3.82 0.59 14.07
C PRO A 29 2.92 -0.30 14.94
N LEU A 30 1.74 -0.64 14.40
CA LEU A 30 0.85 -1.64 15.00
C LEU A 30 1.49 -3.03 14.91
N GLN A 31 2.16 -3.29 13.81
CA GLN A 31 2.74 -4.59 13.52
C GLN A 31 3.88 -4.43 12.53
N GLU A 32 4.90 -5.25 12.69
CA GLU A 32 5.99 -5.38 11.74
C GLU A 32 6.18 -6.84 11.39
N ILE A 33 6.32 -7.14 10.10
CA ILE A 33 6.61 -8.49 9.61
C ILE A 33 7.68 -8.33 8.54
N GLU A 34 8.89 -8.81 8.82
CA GLU A 34 10.04 -8.67 7.93
C GLU A 34 10.24 -7.19 7.56
N GLU A 35 10.39 -6.85 6.28
CA GLU A 35 10.55 -5.46 5.85
C GLU A 35 9.20 -4.80 5.54
N THR A 36 8.22 -4.98 6.44
CA THR A 36 6.87 -4.43 6.29
C THR A 36 6.40 -3.89 7.64
N ALA A 37 6.02 -2.62 7.68
CA ALA A 37 5.49 -1.98 8.88
C ALA A 37 4.10 -1.43 8.60
N PHE A 38 3.18 -1.67 9.52
CA PHE A 38 1.77 -1.25 9.43
C PHE A 38 1.50 -0.21 10.50
N TYR A 39 1.00 0.97 10.09
CA TYR A 39 0.67 2.07 11.00
C TYR A 39 -0.80 2.41 10.91
N GLN A 40 -1.44 2.60 12.06
CA GLN A 40 -2.80 3.12 12.09
C GLN A 40 -2.78 4.62 11.80
N ALA A 41 -3.45 5.05 10.75
CA ALA A 41 -3.47 6.44 10.31
C ALA A 41 -4.89 7.00 10.26
N ASN A 42 -5.59 6.93 11.41
CA ASN A 42 -6.91 7.52 11.63
C ASN A 42 -7.94 7.14 10.55
N GLY A 43 -8.26 5.86 10.47
CA GLY A 43 -9.27 5.34 9.55
C GLY A 43 -8.69 4.68 8.31
N VAL A 44 -7.38 4.80 8.10
CA VAL A 44 -6.67 4.12 7.02
C VAL A 44 -5.40 3.54 7.61
N VAL A 45 -4.86 2.50 7.01
CA VAL A 45 -3.58 1.92 7.44
C VAL A 45 -2.50 2.33 6.45
N LEU A 46 -1.45 2.97 6.96
CA LEU A 46 -0.26 3.27 6.19
C LEU A 46 0.69 2.08 6.31
N VAL A 47 1.20 1.61 5.19
CA VAL A 47 2.13 0.48 5.13
C VAL A 47 3.44 0.93 4.52
N LEU A 48 4.54 0.67 5.21
CA LEU A 48 5.88 0.81 4.63
C LEU A 48 6.34 -0.57 4.19
N TRP A 49 6.76 -0.69 2.95
CA TRP A 49 7.24 -1.95 2.40
C TRP A 49 8.44 -1.70 1.49
N ALA A 50 9.38 -2.64 1.45
CA ALA A 50 10.50 -2.52 0.53
C ALA A 50 9.98 -2.37 -0.89
N ARG A 51 10.46 -1.34 -1.60
CA ARG A 51 9.95 -0.96 -2.92
C ARG A 51 10.01 -2.11 -3.92
N SER A 52 11.09 -2.89 -3.91
CA SER A 52 11.25 -4.04 -4.80
C SER A 52 10.22 -5.13 -4.52
N LYS A 53 9.89 -5.36 -3.25
CA LYS A 53 8.89 -6.36 -2.87
C LYS A 53 7.49 -5.93 -3.28
N LEU A 54 7.17 -4.65 -3.14
CA LEU A 54 5.88 -4.12 -3.58
C LEU A 54 5.73 -4.23 -5.09
N ALA A 55 6.78 -3.88 -5.84
CA ALA A 55 6.77 -4.00 -7.30
C ALA A 55 6.55 -5.45 -7.75
N ASP A 56 7.22 -6.40 -7.09
CA ASP A 56 7.04 -7.83 -7.37
C ASP A 56 5.60 -8.26 -7.10
N ASP A 57 5.03 -7.82 -5.98
CA ASP A 57 3.66 -8.15 -5.62
C ASP A 57 2.64 -7.61 -6.62
N MET A 58 2.89 -6.42 -7.14
CA MET A 58 2.03 -5.79 -8.15
C MET A 58 2.27 -6.33 -9.56
N GLY A 59 3.32 -7.12 -9.77
CA GLY A 59 3.67 -7.65 -11.09
C GLY A 59 4.18 -6.60 -12.06
N ILE A 60 4.81 -5.54 -11.56
CA ILE A 60 5.36 -4.46 -12.39
C ILE A 60 6.87 -4.38 -12.26
N ALA A 61 7.51 -3.81 -13.29
CA ALA A 61 8.93 -3.50 -13.23
C ALA A 61 9.12 -2.15 -12.54
N ASP A 62 10.04 -2.09 -11.58
CA ASP A 62 10.40 -0.84 -10.94
C ASP A 62 11.60 -0.23 -11.65
N ASP A 63 11.31 0.61 -12.64
CA ASP A 63 12.34 1.29 -13.42
C ASP A 63 12.73 2.65 -12.82
N GLY A 64 12.11 3.02 -11.69
CA GLY A 64 12.35 4.29 -11.01
C GLY A 64 11.75 5.52 -11.69
N ALA A 65 11.10 5.37 -12.84
CA ALA A 65 10.65 6.49 -13.65
C ALA A 65 9.12 6.55 -13.84
N THR A 66 8.47 5.40 -14.02
CA THR A 66 7.05 5.36 -14.41
C THR A 66 6.09 5.02 -13.27
N TRP A 67 6.63 4.53 -12.16
CA TRP A 67 5.82 4.17 -10.99
C TRP A 67 6.20 5.01 -9.78
N SER A 68 5.19 5.59 -9.12
CA SER A 68 5.38 6.47 -7.97
C SER A 68 5.88 5.75 -6.71
N GLY A 69 5.77 4.43 -6.64
CA GLY A 69 6.08 3.66 -5.43
C GLY A 69 4.93 3.61 -4.44
N ILE A 70 3.73 3.98 -4.86
CA ILE A 70 2.54 4.00 -4.02
C ILE A 70 1.51 3.02 -4.55
N ALA A 71 0.88 2.26 -3.66
CA ALA A 71 -0.24 1.40 -3.98
C ALA A 71 -1.40 1.71 -3.04
N LEU A 72 -2.60 1.74 -3.58
CA LEU A 72 -3.84 1.94 -2.82
C LEU A 72 -4.64 0.65 -2.83
N ALA A 73 -5.23 0.29 -1.70
CA ALA A 73 -6.07 -0.89 -1.60
C ALA A 73 -7.47 -0.54 -1.13
N HIS A 74 -8.45 -1.16 -1.74
CA HIS A 74 -9.85 -1.08 -1.37
C HIS A 74 -10.33 -2.51 -1.08
N ASN A 75 -10.86 -2.73 0.10
CA ASN A 75 -11.33 -4.04 0.52
C ASN A 75 -12.85 -4.14 0.39
N VAL A 76 -13.31 -5.31 -0.03
CA VAL A 76 -14.73 -5.63 -0.17
C VAL A 76 -15.02 -6.99 0.48
N GLY A 77 -16.30 -7.32 0.64
CA GLY A 77 -16.71 -8.48 1.41
C GLY A 77 -16.59 -9.81 0.69
N SER A 78 -16.45 -9.83 -0.64
CA SER A 78 -16.44 -11.07 -1.41
C SER A 78 -15.62 -10.95 -2.69
N ARG A 79 -15.27 -12.11 -3.25
CA ARG A 79 -14.56 -12.20 -4.51
C ARG A 79 -15.40 -11.67 -5.67
N GLU A 80 -16.71 -11.91 -5.64
CA GLU A 80 -17.63 -11.38 -6.65
C GLU A 80 -17.63 -9.86 -6.66
N GLU A 81 -17.54 -9.23 -5.49
CA GLU A 81 -17.46 -7.76 -5.39
C GLU A 81 -16.15 -7.24 -5.96
N VAL A 82 -15.04 -7.97 -5.77
CA VAL A 82 -13.75 -7.61 -6.40
C VAL A 82 -13.90 -7.61 -7.92
N ASP A 83 -14.46 -8.66 -8.48
CA ASP A 83 -14.64 -8.79 -9.92
C ASP A 83 -15.58 -7.70 -10.47
N GLU A 84 -16.65 -7.39 -9.76
CA GLU A 84 -17.61 -6.35 -10.13
C GLU A 84 -16.96 -4.98 -10.17
N ILE A 85 -16.19 -4.63 -9.13
CA ILE A 85 -15.52 -3.34 -9.06
C ILE A 85 -14.44 -3.23 -10.13
N THR A 86 -13.69 -4.29 -10.37
CA THR A 86 -12.67 -4.33 -11.40
C THR A 86 -13.28 -4.09 -12.78
N ARG A 87 -14.42 -4.73 -13.05
CA ARG A 87 -15.14 -4.53 -14.31
C ARG A 87 -15.61 -3.09 -14.45
N ARG A 88 -16.21 -2.52 -13.40
CA ARG A 88 -16.68 -1.13 -13.41
C ARG A 88 -15.53 -0.14 -13.62
N ALA A 89 -14.41 -0.37 -12.98
CA ALA A 89 -13.23 0.48 -13.14
C ALA A 89 -12.71 0.44 -14.57
N ARG A 90 -12.66 -0.74 -15.17
CA ARG A 90 -12.24 -0.91 -16.56
C ARG A 90 -13.20 -0.21 -17.52
N ASP A 91 -14.50 -0.36 -17.31
CA ASP A 91 -15.53 0.24 -18.16
C ASP A 91 -15.55 1.77 -18.04
N ALA A 92 -15.16 2.30 -16.89
CA ALA A 92 -15.11 3.73 -16.66
C ALA A 92 -13.89 4.43 -17.28
N GLY A 93 -12.90 3.66 -17.69
CA GLY A 93 -11.66 4.18 -18.29
C GLY A 93 -10.47 3.86 -17.45
#